data_6fc2e0941937a4bb357a323cb75fd654
#
_entry.id   6fc2e0941937a4bb357a323cb75fd654
#
_cell.length_a   1.000
_cell.length_b   1.000
_cell.length_c   1.000
_cell.angle_alpha   90.00
_cell.angle_beta   90.00
_cell.angle_gamma   90.00
#
_symmetry.space_group_name_H-M   'P 1'
#
loop_
_entity.id
_entity.type
_entity.pdbx_description
1 polymer ?
#
loop_
_entity_poly.entity_id
_entity_poly.type
_entity_poly.pdbx_seq_one_letter_code
_entity_poly.pdbx_strand_id
1 'polypeptide(L)'
;METTIQGRLPMKLLLDEMYAGLKEYFETLGWEVLTAQEAGLQGAKDKDVADYARSNNMLLITQDQKPAELAELTGVKYVLISNAMIAKIADDKIREKYPSIKKGGHR
;
A
#
# COMPACT_ATOMS: atom_id res chain seq x y z
N MET A 1 -23.52 -2.38 -11.13
CA MET A 1 -23.10 -2.05 -11.34
C MET A 1 -22.44 -1.51 -11.22
N GLU A 2 -22.20 -1.64 -11.27
CA GLU A 2 -21.55 -1.25 -11.38
C GLU A 2 -20.79 -0.38 -11.29
N THR A 3 -20.88 -0.09 -10.63
CA THR A 3 -20.25 1.08 -10.37
C THR A 3 -18.85 1.01 -10.48
N THR A 4 -18.27 0.01 -10.14
CA THR A 4 -16.90 -0.17 -10.46
C THR A 4 -16.73 0.08 -11.88
N ILE A 5 -17.75 -0.01 -12.56
CA ILE A 5 -17.79 0.32 -13.93
C ILE A 5 -17.31 1.69 -14.19
N GLN A 6 -17.40 2.55 -13.21
CA GLN A 6 -16.94 3.90 -13.35
C GLN A 6 -15.43 4.00 -13.25
N GLY A 7 -14.76 2.89 -13.09
CA GLY A 7 -13.32 2.91 -12.95
C GLY A 7 -12.85 3.23 -11.55
N ARG A 8 -13.78 3.46 -10.66
CA ARG A 8 -13.43 3.76 -9.28
C ARG A 8 -13.61 2.52 -8.42
N LEU A 9 -12.59 2.18 -7.68
CA LEU A 9 -12.66 1.01 -6.82
C LEU A 9 -13.44 1.33 -5.55
N PRO A 10 -14.11 0.33 -4.96
CA PRO A 10 -15.05 0.59 -3.86
C PRO A 10 -14.41 0.96 -2.53
N MET A 11 -13.14 0.70 -2.37
CA MET A 11 -12.47 0.90 -1.10
C MET A 11 -11.47 2.01 -1.21
N LYS A 12 -11.42 2.86 -0.20
CA LYS A 12 -10.41 3.90 -0.16
C LYS A 12 -9.12 3.36 0.41
N LEU A 13 -8.02 3.92 -0.05
CA LEU A 13 -6.70 3.60 0.49
C LEU A 13 -6.29 4.68 1.48
N LEU A 14 -5.72 4.25 2.60
CA LEU A 14 -5.09 5.15 3.55
C LEU A 14 -3.59 4.92 3.43
N LEU A 15 -2.87 5.93 2.95
CA LEU A 15 -1.43 5.82 2.76
C LEU A 15 -0.69 6.31 3.97
N ASP A 16 0.18 5.46 4.50
CA ASP A 16 1.13 5.86 5.52
C ASP A 16 1.95 7.04 5.01
N GLU A 17 2.43 7.87 5.93
CA GLU A 17 3.17 9.07 5.59
C GLU A 17 4.33 8.82 4.64
N MET A 18 4.98 7.68 4.78
CA MET A 18 6.12 7.34 3.94
C MET A 18 5.74 7.22 2.47
N TYR A 19 4.48 6.99 2.20
CA TYR A 19 4.03 6.76 0.83
C TYR A 19 3.14 7.85 0.28
N ALA A 20 3.10 9.01 0.96
CA ALA A 20 2.25 10.10 0.50
C ALA A 20 2.53 10.47 -0.95
N GLY A 21 3.79 10.35 -1.38
CA GLY A 21 4.15 10.67 -2.75
C GLY A 21 3.58 9.72 -3.79
N LEU A 22 3.02 8.60 -3.36
CA LEU A 22 2.41 7.65 -4.29
C LEU A 22 0.94 7.94 -4.56
N LYS A 23 0.38 8.94 -3.89
CA LYS A 23 -1.06 9.20 -4.00
C LYS A 23 -1.52 9.35 -5.44
N GLU A 24 -0.82 10.19 -6.20
CA GLU A 24 -1.23 10.46 -7.57
C GLU A 24 -1.15 9.20 -8.45
N TYR A 25 -0.18 8.35 -8.19
CA TYR A 25 -0.05 7.12 -8.95
C TYR A 25 -1.23 6.19 -8.68
N PHE A 26 -1.63 6.06 -7.42
CA PHE A 26 -2.78 5.24 -7.08
C PHE A 26 -4.06 5.83 -7.66
N GLU A 27 -4.19 7.15 -7.63
CA GLU A 27 -5.38 7.79 -8.19
C GLU A 27 -5.48 7.55 -9.69
N THR A 28 -4.34 7.57 -10.38
CA THR A 28 -4.32 7.28 -11.80
C THR A 28 -4.78 5.85 -12.07
N LEU A 29 -4.54 4.94 -11.14
CA LEU A 29 -4.96 3.55 -11.27
C LEU A 29 -6.41 3.33 -10.85
N GLY A 30 -7.11 4.37 -10.45
CA GLY A 30 -8.53 4.28 -10.14
C GLY A 30 -8.87 4.24 -8.66
N TRP A 31 -7.87 4.37 -7.79
CA TRP A 31 -8.13 4.31 -6.36
C TRP A 31 -8.45 5.69 -5.80
N GLU A 32 -9.33 5.70 -4.82
CA GLU A 32 -9.57 6.90 -4.01
C GLU A 32 -8.61 6.82 -2.83
N VAL A 33 -7.85 7.88 -2.61
CA VAL A 33 -6.71 7.83 -1.70
C VAL A 33 -6.72 9.00 -0.72
N LEU A 34 -6.42 8.68 0.54
CA LEU A 34 -6.22 9.68 1.58
C LEU A 34 -4.88 9.38 2.22
N THR A 35 -4.05 10.40 2.38
CA THR A 35 -2.79 10.19 3.10
C THR A 35 -3.04 10.34 4.60
N ALA A 36 -2.14 9.78 5.41
CA ALA A 36 -2.25 9.91 6.85
C ALA A 36 -2.27 11.38 7.26
N GLN A 37 -1.46 12.21 6.60
CA GLN A 37 -1.43 13.62 6.91
C GLN A 37 -2.77 14.29 6.62
N GLU A 38 -3.36 13.99 5.47
CA GLU A 38 -4.67 14.54 5.09
C GLU A 38 -5.77 14.11 6.06
N ALA A 39 -5.62 12.93 6.63
CA ALA A 39 -6.58 12.39 7.58
C ALA A 39 -6.39 12.95 8.98
N GLY A 40 -5.38 13.80 9.19
CA GLY A 40 -5.10 14.34 10.52
C GLY A 40 -4.39 13.36 11.42
N LEU A 41 -3.76 12.34 10.86
CA LEU A 41 -3.10 11.27 11.61
C LEU A 41 -1.59 11.45 11.71
N GLN A 42 -1.07 12.60 11.30
CA GLN A 42 0.36 12.82 11.37
C GLN A 42 0.82 12.69 12.83
N GLY A 43 1.78 11.82 13.07
CA GLY A 43 2.27 11.58 14.42
C GLY A 43 1.38 10.71 15.27
N ALA A 44 0.30 10.21 14.73
CA ALA A 44 -0.62 9.37 15.49
C ALA A 44 -0.01 8.01 15.78
N LYS A 45 -0.49 7.37 16.84
CA LYS A 45 -0.05 6.04 17.19
C LYS A 45 -0.62 5.03 16.20
N ASP A 46 0.06 3.90 16.08
CA ASP A 46 -0.37 2.84 15.16
C ASP A 46 -1.81 2.42 15.42
N LYS A 47 -2.19 2.37 16.70
CA LYS A 47 -3.56 1.99 17.05
C LYS A 47 -4.57 2.98 16.49
N ASP A 48 -4.25 4.26 16.56
CA ASP A 48 -5.16 5.30 16.08
C ASP A 48 -5.29 5.24 14.56
N VAL A 49 -4.20 4.93 13.87
CA VAL A 49 -4.23 4.77 12.43
C VAL A 49 -5.10 3.57 12.05
N ALA A 50 -4.94 2.45 12.75
CA ALA A 50 -5.75 1.27 12.49
C ALA A 50 -7.22 1.53 12.78
N ASP A 51 -7.51 2.20 13.89
CA ASP A 51 -8.89 2.53 14.23
C ASP A 51 -9.54 3.43 13.18
N TYR A 52 -8.79 4.41 12.70
CA TYR A 52 -9.28 5.30 11.66
C TYR A 52 -9.61 4.52 10.39
N ALA A 53 -8.69 3.65 9.97
CA ALA A 53 -8.91 2.86 8.77
C ALA A 53 -10.15 1.98 8.91
N ARG A 54 -10.30 1.35 10.08
CA ARG A 54 -11.45 0.48 10.31
C ARG A 54 -12.76 1.28 10.32
N SER A 55 -12.78 2.39 11.03
CA SER A 55 -13.99 3.19 11.15
C SER A 55 -14.43 3.79 9.83
N ASN A 56 -13.50 4.00 8.92
CA ASN A 56 -13.80 4.61 7.63
C ASN A 56 -13.74 3.62 6.47
N ASN A 57 -13.65 2.32 6.79
CA ASN A 57 -13.64 1.25 5.79
C ASN A 57 -12.57 1.47 4.75
N MET A 58 -11.33 1.66 5.21
CA MET A 58 -10.19 1.93 4.35
C MET A 58 -9.19 0.80 4.43
N LEU A 59 -8.42 0.65 3.35
CA LEU A 59 -7.33 -0.31 3.29
C LEU A 59 -6.03 0.45 3.56
N LEU A 60 -5.27 -0.02 4.54
CA LEU A 60 -4.03 0.64 4.94
C LEU A 60 -2.87 0.16 4.07
N ILE A 61 -2.13 1.11 3.52
CA ILE A 61 -0.89 0.81 2.78
C ILE A 61 0.26 1.31 3.64
N THR A 62 1.15 0.41 4.04
CA THR A 62 2.24 0.77 4.93
C THR A 62 3.49 -0.04 4.61
N GLN A 63 4.64 0.50 4.98
CA GLN A 63 5.91 -0.21 4.90
C GLN A 63 6.33 -0.72 6.27
N ASP A 64 5.69 -0.24 7.32
CA ASP A 64 6.06 -0.59 8.68
C ASP A 64 5.40 -1.85 9.16
N GLN A 65 6.20 -2.70 9.80
CA GLN A 65 5.73 -3.98 10.31
C GLN A 65 4.68 -3.82 11.41
N LYS A 66 4.89 -2.84 12.31
CA LYS A 66 3.98 -2.70 13.45
C LYS A 66 2.56 -2.31 13.05
N PRO A 67 2.35 -1.28 12.23
CA PRO A 67 0.99 -0.99 11.78
C PRO A 67 0.36 -2.17 11.05
N ALA A 68 1.16 -2.90 10.26
CA ALA A 68 0.64 -4.05 9.54
C ALA A 68 0.18 -5.15 10.51
N GLU A 69 0.99 -5.42 11.53
CA GLU A 69 0.63 -6.43 12.52
C GLU A 69 -0.63 -6.03 13.27
N LEU A 70 -0.74 -4.76 13.64
CA LEU A 70 -1.91 -4.28 14.34
C LEU A 70 -3.15 -4.37 13.46
N ALA A 71 -3.01 -4.03 12.18
CA ALA A 71 -4.11 -4.16 11.25
C ALA A 71 -4.57 -5.61 11.15
N GLU A 72 -3.61 -6.53 11.08
CA GLU A 72 -3.92 -7.95 11.04
C GLU A 72 -4.72 -8.37 12.27
N LEU A 73 -4.26 -7.94 13.44
CA LEU A 73 -4.90 -8.33 14.70
C LEU A 73 -6.28 -7.73 14.87
N THR A 74 -6.51 -6.55 14.32
CA THR A 74 -7.78 -5.85 14.52
C THR A 74 -8.73 -5.98 13.35
N GLY A 75 -8.37 -6.76 12.35
CA GLY A 75 -9.26 -7.00 11.21
C GLY A 75 -9.30 -5.88 10.20
N VAL A 76 -8.31 -5.00 10.21
CA VAL A 76 -8.20 -3.92 9.23
C VAL A 76 -7.54 -4.48 7.98
N LYS A 77 -8.10 -4.20 6.82
CA LYS A 77 -7.46 -4.61 5.57
C LYS A 77 -6.20 -3.79 5.35
N TYR A 78 -5.14 -4.46 4.90
CA TYR A 78 -3.88 -3.77 4.73
C TYR A 78 -3.01 -4.44 3.67
N VAL A 79 -2.06 -3.67 3.16
CA VAL A 79 -0.99 -4.20 2.33
C VAL A 79 0.32 -3.66 2.88
N LEU A 80 1.23 -4.57 3.21
CA LEU A 80 2.57 -4.21 3.66
C LEU A 80 3.49 -4.26 2.44
N ILE A 81 4.06 -3.11 2.10
CA ILE A 81 5.02 -3.05 1.00
C ILE A 81 6.39 -3.28 1.59
N SER A 82 6.82 -4.54 1.57
CA SER A 82 8.09 -4.92 2.16
C SER A 82 9.23 -4.74 1.17
N ASN A 83 10.45 -4.70 1.70
CA ASN A 83 11.62 -4.67 0.84
C ASN A 83 11.69 -5.91 -0.04
N ALA A 84 11.23 -7.04 0.46
CA ALA A 84 11.20 -8.25 -0.33
C ALA A 84 10.27 -8.11 -1.54
N MET A 85 9.12 -7.46 -1.33
CA MET A 85 8.20 -7.19 -2.43
C MET A 85 8.83 -6.28 -3.47
N ILE A 86 9.49 -5.23 -3.01
CA ILE A 86 10.16 -4.29 -3.92
C ILE A 86 11.23 -5.01 -4.73
N ALA A 87 12.04 -5.84 -4.06
CA ALA A 87 13.08 -6.59 -4.74
C ALA A 87 12.50 -7.57 -5.76
N LYS A 88 11.38 -8.20 -5.41
CA LYS A 88 10.73 -9.13 -6.32
C LYS A 88 10.25 -8.43 -7.58
N ILE A 89 9.65 -7.24 -7.42
CA ILE A 89 9.20 -6.46 -8.56
C ILE A 89 10.38 -6.09 -9.46
N ALA A 90 11.48 -5.65 -8.86
CA ALA A 90 12.68 -5.29 -9.62
C ALA A 90 13.25 -6.51 -10.33
N ASP A 91 13.28 -7.65 -9.62
CA ASP A 91 13.79 -8.90 -10.21
C ASP A 91 12.97 -9.28 -11.43
N ASP A 92 11.65 -9.20 -11.34
CA ASP A 92 10.79 -9.52 -12.47
C ASP A 92 11.06 -8.60 -13.66
N LYS A 93 11.27 -7.32 -13.39
CA LYS A 93 11.53 -6.37 -14.45
C LYS A 93 12.90 -6.60 -15.10
N ILE A 94 13.88 -6.95 -14.31
CA ILE A 94 15.21 -7.26 -14.83
C ILE A 94 15.13 -8.46 -15.78
N ARG A 95 14.42 -9.49 -15.35
CA ARG A 95 14.30 -10.71 -16.17
C ARG A 95 13.53 -10.44 -17.45
N GLU A 96 12.51 -9.61 -17.35
CA GLU A 96 11.71 -9.27 -18.51
C GLU A 96 12.53 -8.49 -19.54
N LYS A 97 13.34 -7.54 -19.05
CA LYS A 97 14.08 -6.64 -19.90
C LYS A 97 15.37 -7.25 -20.41
N TYR A 98 16.01 -8.07 -19.61
CA TYR A 98 17.31 -8.66 -19.93
C TYR A 98 17.29 -10.16 -19.63
N PRO A 99 16.57 -10.93 -20.41
CA PRO A 99 16.37 -12.35 -20.08
C PRO A 99 17.65 -13.17 -20.11
N SER A 100 18.72 -12.67 -20.74
CA SER A 100 19.97 -13.40 -20.78
C SER A 100 20.78 -13.30 -19.51
N ILE A 101 20.43 -12.40 -18.60
CA ILE A 101 21.14 -12.27 -17.35
C ILE A 101 20.76 -13.39 -16.42
N LYS A 102 21.77 -14.11 -15.93
CA LYS A 102 21.53 -15.19 -15.00
C LYS A 102 21.57 -14.70 -13.58
N LYS A 103 20.55 -15.10 -12.83
CA LYS A 103 20.45 -14.71 -11.45
C LYS A 103 21.41 -15.51 -10.59
N GLY A 104 22.11 -14.85 -9.74
CA GLY A 104 22.85 -15.45 -8.69
C GLY A 104 24.04 -16.21 -9.05
N GLY A 105 24.38 -16.26 -10.07
CA GLY A 105 25.45 -17.00 -10.42
C GLY A 105 26.74 -16.66 -9.79
N HIS A 106 26.54 -16.53 -9.41
CA HIS A 106 27.35 -16.23 -9.15
C HIS A 106 28.02 -16.05 -8.26
N ARG A 107 27.70 -16.01 -8.11
CA ARG A 107 28.03 -15.88 -7.28
C ARG A 107 28.42 -15.88 -6.94
#